data_9d591754742f6fadd7bf7b0f345e3cf5
#
_entry.id   9d591754742f6fadd7bf7b0f345e3cf5
#
_cell.length_a   1.000
_cell.length_b   1.000
_cell.length_c   1.000
_cell.angle_alpha   90.00
_cell.angle_beta   90.00
_cell.angle_gamma   90.00
#
_symmetry.space_group_name_H-M   'P 1'
#
loop_
_entity.id
_entity.type
_entity.pdbx_description
1 polymer ?
#
loop_
_entity_poly.entity_id
_entity_poly.type
_entity_poly.pdbx_seq_one_letter_code
_entity_poly.pdbx_strand_id
1 'polypeptide(L)'
;VDLRDPGRIELLTKLIEKADILVENTKPGTLTRHGFTPEHILKINPRIVYCAISGFGFDAPSAGLGAMDTTIQGLAGIMDLTRVDGVPFKTGMSIADLHAGQFALFATLAALEYRDRTGQGQVIDLAMLDAASWVTRTRWNSDPNAGQEFRVLACLDGHVLVRIGGDTSAAARWNDAEAGMALLAKSTDRQSLVRALEEKGIDAAAVKSVSEVLADPRTRERGIVFEAEARDGSVWNLLKCPIDL
;
A
#
# COMPACT_ATOMS: atom_id res chain seq x y z
N VAL A 1 10.75 24.68 2.24
CA VAL A 1 12.05 25.40 2.11
C VAL A 1 12.48 25.35 0.64
N ASP A 2 12.77 26.49 0.00
CA ASP A 2 13.33 26.52 -1.36
C ASP A 2 14.85 26.41 -1.27
N LEU A 3 15.39 25.26 -1.64
CA LEU A 3 16.82 24.95 -1.53
C LEU A 3 17.71 25.70 -2.55
N ARG A 4 17.12 26.46 -3.48
CA ARG A 4 17.86 27.34 -4.40
C ARG A 4 18.27 28.68 -3.74
N ASP A 5 17.66 29.01 -2.62
CA ASP A 5 17.97 30.20 -1.82
C ASP A 5 18.99 29.85 -0.73
N PRO A 6 20.20 30.45 -0.73
CA PRO A 6 21.23 30.19 0.29
C PRO A 6 20.75 30.44 1.72
N GLY A 7 19.89 31.44 1.95
CA GLY A 7 19.32 31.70 3.28
C GLY A 7 18.41 30.57 3.76
N ARG A 8 17.83 29.81 2.84
CA ARG A 8 16.99 28.65 3.15
C ARG A 8 17.81 27.40 3.47
N ILE A 9 19.05 27.31 2.97
CA ILE A 9 20.01 26.25 3.35
C ILE A 9 20.33 26.36 4.84
N GLU A 10 20.65 27.57 5.33
CA GLU A 10 20.90 27.80 6.76
C GLU A 10 19.67 27.47 7.62
N LEU A 11 18.47 27.83 7.15
CA LEU A 11 17.24 27.47 7.83
C LEU A 11 17.05 25.94 7.92
N LEU A 12 17.31 25.20 6.83
CA LEU A 12 17.21 23.74 6.83
C LEU A 12 18.22 23.13 7.82
N THR A 13 19.46 23.64 7.86
CA THR A 13 20.44 23.20 8.85
C THR A 13 19.93 23.36 10.28
N LYS A 14 19.38 24.53 10.62
CA LYS A 14 18.82 24.80 11.95
C LYS A 14 17.59 23.92 12.27
N LEU A 15 16.83 23.52 11.26
CA LEU A 15 15.73 22.58 11.45
C LEU A 15 16.26 21.17 11.71
N ILE A 16 17.27 20.71 10.97
CA ILE A 16 17.89 19.39 11.17
C ILE A 16 18.52 19.29 12.57
N GLU A 17 19.19 20.35 13.05
CA GLU A 17 19.77 20.39 14.40
C GLU A 17 18.76 20.07 15.52
N LYS A 18 17.49 20.43 15.31
CA LYS A 18 16.42 20.31 16.30
C LYS A 18 15.43 19.17 16.03
N ALA A 19 15.50 18.59 14.86
CA ALA A 19 14.55 17.55 14.46
C ALA A 19 14.91 16.19 15.08
N ASP A 20 13.92 15.44 15.48
CA ASP A 20 14.07 14.03 15.84
C ASP A 20 14.13 13.13 14.61
N ILE A 21 13.35 13.47 13.60
CA ILE A 21 13.19 12.70 12.37
C ILE A 21 13.24 13.65 11.18
N LEU A 22 13.97 13.26 10.15
CA LEU A 22 13.93 13.87 8.82
C LEU A 22 13.45 12.82 7.83
N VAL A 23 12.30 13.05 7.21
CA VAL A 23 11.80 12.22 6.11
C VAL A 23 11.87 13.00 4.81
N GLU A 24 12.42 12.37 3.77
CA GLU A 24 12.43 12.95 2.44
C GLU A 24 12.03 11.91 1.39
N ASN A 25 11.36 12.38 0.34
CA ASN A 25 10.99 11.61 -0.83
C ASN A 25 11.29 12.44 -2.09
N THR A 26 12.50 12.99 -2.16
CA THR A 26 12.95 13.72 -3.32
C THR A 26 13.74 12.80 -4.27
N LYS A 27 13.94 13.23 -5.51
CA LYS A 27 14.81 12.49 -6.42
C LYS A 27 16.20 12.35 -5.78
N PRO A 28 16.81 11.15 -5.76
CA PRO A 28 18.12 10.94 -5.19
C PRO A 28 19.15 11.97 -5.66
N GLY A 29 20.00 12.41 -4.74
CA GLY A 29 20.99 13.48 -4.97
C GLY A 29 20.41 14.89 -4.89
N THR A 30 19.12 15.10 -4.67
CA THR A 30 18.56 16.46 -4.52
C THR A 30 19.13 17.15 -3.28
N LEU A 31 19.04 16.54 -2.11
CA LEU A 31 19.62 17.08 -0.88
C LEU A 31 21.16 17.11 -0.95
N THR A 32 21.78 16.07 -1.49
CA THR A 32 23.23 15.95 -1.65
C THR A 32 23.83 17.11 -2.46
N ARG A 33 23.18 17.55 -3.53
CA ARG A 33 23.61 18.72 -4.33
C ARG A 33 23.63 20.03 -3.55
N HIS A 34 22.88 20.09 -2.47
CA HIS A 34 22.85 21.24 -1.53
C HIS A 34 23.71 21.01 -0.28
N GLY A 35 24.58 19.98 -0.29
CA GLY A 35 25.50 19.67 0.79
C GLY A 35 24.93 18.76 1.88
N PHE A 36 23.66 18.37 1.81
CA PHE A 36 23.02 17.49 2.79
C PHE A 36 23.16 16.02 2.38
N THR A 37 24.40 15.49 2.48
CA THR A 37 24.59 14.03 2.39
C THR A 37 24.13 13.34 3.68
N PRO A 38 23.83 12.05 3.68
CA PRO A 38 23.48 11.31 4.89
C PRO A 38 24.50 11.51 6.02
N GLU A 39 25.79 11.45 5.70
CA GLU A 39 26.89 11.64 6.65
C GLU A 39 26.93 13.07 7.19
N HIS A 40 26.64 14.07 6.35
CA HIS A 40 26.61 15.46 6.78
C HIS A 40 25.42 15.73 7.69
N ILE A 41 24.25 15.19 7.37
CA ILE A 41 23.04 15.27 8.22
C ILE A 41 23.33 14.68 9.61
N LEU A 42 23.96 13.51 9.69
CA LEU A 42 24.38 12.91 10.97
C LEU A 42 25.46 13.69 11.71
N LYS A 43 26.32 14.46 11.00
CA LYS A 43 27.27 15.38 11.65
C LYS A 43 26.57 16.59 12.26
N ILE A 44 25.54 17.12 11.60
CA ILE A 44 24.73 18.22 12.13
C ILE A 44 23.98 17.77 13.38
N ASN A 45 23.33 16.60 13.30
CA ASN A 45 22.56 16.03 14.41
C ASN A 45 22.83 14.51 14.52
N PRO A 46 23.74 14.09 15.41
CA PRO A 46 24.06 12.66 15.57
C PRO A 46 22.88 11.79 16.10
N ARG A 47 21.82 12.42 16.55
CA ARG A 47 20.64 11.73 17.07
C ARG A 47 19.48 11.64 16.08
N ILE A 48 19.60 12.26 14.90
CA ILE A 48 18.49 12.29 13.94
C ILE A 48 18.24 10.92 13.32
N VAL A 49 16.99 10.56 13.16
CA VAL A 49 16.56 9.44 12.31
C VAL A 49 16.27 10.02 10.92
N TYR A 50 17.16 9.77 9.96
CA TYR A 50 17.01 10.23 8.60
C TYR A 50 16.46 9.13 7.72
N CYS A 51 15.24 9.28 7.23
CA CYS A 51 14.56 8.34 6.35
C CYS A 51 14.43 8.93 4.95
N ALA A 52 15.14 8.36 4.00
CA ALA A 52 15.05 8.70 2.58
C ALA A 52 14.28 7.61 1.83
N ILE A 53 13.19 8.02 1.17
CA ILE A 53 12.35 7.15 0.36
C ILE A 53 12.63 7.47 -1.11
N SER A 54 13.15 6.50 -1.85
CA SER A 54 13.46 6.68 -3.27
C SER A 54 12.93 5.52 -4.11
N GLY A 55 12.99 5.62 -5.43
CA GLY A 55 12.54 4.55 -6.30
C GLY A 55 13.36 3.26 -6.16
N PHE A 56 14.71 3.41 -6.02
CA PHE A 56 15.64 2.30 -6.19
C PHE A 56 16.71 2.20 -5.09
N GLY A 57 16.70 3.08 -4.09
CA GLY A 57 17.76 3.18 -3.07
C GLY A 57 18.94 4.05 -3.50
N PHE A 58 19.87 4.29 -2.57
CA PHE A 58 21.01 5.17 -2.80
C PHE A 58 22.07 4.57 -3.74
N ASP A 59 22.38 3.30 -3.56
CA ASP A 59 23.53 2.62 -4.18
C ASP A 59 23.14 1.72 -5.36
N ALA A 60 21.87 1.69 -5.76
CA ALA A 60 21.45 0.89 -6.89
C ALA A 60 21.95 1.48 -8.23
N PRO A 61 22.22 0.66 -9.24
CA PRO A 61 22.54 1.14 -10.59
C PRO A 61 21.51 2.13 -11.15
N SER A 62 20.27 2.01 -10.69
CA SER A 62 19.12 2.86 -11.08
C SER A 62 18.88 4.04 -10.13
N ALA A 63 19.71 4.28 -9.11
CA ALA A 63 19.49 5.29 -8.08
C ALA A 63 19.21 6.70 -8.64
N GLY A 64 19.84 7.08 -9.75
CA GLY A 64 19.62 8.38 -10.41
C GLY A 64 18.31 8.51 -11.17
N LEU A 65 17.54 7.44 -11.35
CA LEU A 65 16.28 7.46 -12.10
C LEU A 65 15.14 7.97 -11.20
N GLY A 66 14.25 8.72 -11.81
CA GLY A 66 12.96 9.05 -11.18
C GLY A 66 12.06 7.82 -11.17
N ALA A 67 11.27 7.68 -10.11
CA ALA A 67 10.27 6.63 -10.01
C ALA A 67 8.92 7.22 -9.63
N MET A 68 7.88 6.57 -10.09
CA MET A 68 6.50 6.79 -9.70
C MET A 68 5.88 5.44 -9.36
N ASP A 69 4.85 5.44 -8.54
CA ASP A 69 4.10 4.24 -8.18
C ASP A 69 3.87 3.30 -9.36
N THR A 70 3.35 3.81 -10.48
CA THR A 70 3.05 3.01 -11.67
C THR A 70 4.28 2.31 -12.25
N THR A 71 5.42 3.02 -12.32
CA THR A 71 6.68 2.45 -12.81
C THR A 71 7.14 1.30 -11.89
N ILE A 72 7.08 1.55 -10.59
CA ILE A 72 7.47 0.55 -9.59
C ILE A 72 6.53 -0.66 -9.60
N GLN A 73 5.22 -0.48 -9.76
CA GLN A 73 4.28 -1.60 -9.91
C GLN A 73 4.66 -2.51 -11.08
N GLY A 74 5.07 -1.91 -12.22
CA GLY A 74 5.52 -2.68 -13.39
C GLY A 74 6.80 -3.48 -13.11
N LEU A 75 7.79 -2.84 -12.48
CA LEU A 75 9.10 -3.43 -12.20
C LEU A 75 9.06 -4.48 -11.07
N ALA A 76 8.18 -4.33 -10.09
CA ALA A 76 8.05 -5.24 -8.95
C ALA A 76 7.19 -6.49 -9.23
N GLY A 77 6.64 -6.63 -10.44
CA GLY A 77 5.78 -7.76 -10.80
C GLY A 77 4.33 -7.65 -10.35
N ILE A 78 3.92 -6.54 -9.72
CA ILE A 78 2.53 -6.33 -9.26
C ILE A 78 1.57 -6.33 -10.45
N MET A 79 1.92 -5.65 -11.54
CA MET A 79 1.10 -5.60 -12.74
C MET A 79 0.95 -6.98 -13.42
N ASP A 80 1.96 -7.85 -13.31
CA ASP A 80 1.88 -9.23 -13.81
C ASP A 80 0.84 -10.06 -13.06
N LEU A 81 0.67 -9.81 -11.77
CA LEU A 81 -0.34 -10.45 -10.92
C LEU A 81 -1.74 -9.84 -11.11
N THR A 82 -1.83 -8.64 -11.70
CA THR A 82 -3.08 -7.92 -11.92
C THR A 82 -3.32 -7.80 -13.42
N ARG A 83 -4.03 -8.78 -14.01
CA ARG A 83 -4.27 -8.84 -15.45
C ARG A 83 -5.73 -8.60 -15.77
N VAL A 84 -5.98 -7.87 -16.87
CA VAL A 84 -7.30 -7.75 -17.50
C VAL A 84 -7.18 -8.33 -18.91
N ASP A 85 -7.96 -9.33 -19.23
CA ASP A 85 -7.93 -10.07 -20.51
C ASP A 85 -6.51 -10.54 -20.88
N GLY A 86 -5.74 -11.01 -19.88
CA GLY A 86 -4.36 -11.47 -20.07
C GLY A 86 -3.30 -10.36 -20.15
N VAL A 87 -3.69 -9.10 -20.21
CA VAL A 87 -2.77 -7.95 -20.28
C VAL A 87 -2.44 -7.47 -18.86
N PRO A 88 -1.13 -7.28 -18.50
CA PRO A 88 -0.73 -6.71 -17.25
C PRO A 88 -1.37 -5.33 -17.01
N PHE A 89 -1.93 -5.12 -15.83
CA PHE A 89 -2.68 -3.90 -15.52
C PHE A 89 -2.26 -3.31 -14.17
N LYS A 90 -2.24 -1.98 -14.09
CA LYS A 90 -1.98 -1.26 -12.83
C LYS A 90 -3.12 -1.48 -11.84
N THR A 91 -2.82 -1.71 -10.57
CA THR A 91 -3.84 -1.69 -9.52
C THR A 91 -4.50 -0.31 -9.44
N GLY A 92 -5.75 -0.26 -9.01
CA GLY A 92 -6.51 1.00 -8.89
C GLY A 92 -5.96 1.98 -7.84
N MET A 93 -5.04 1.54 -6.98
CA MET A 93 -4.42 2.33 -5.92
C MET A 93 -2.91 2.45 -6.12
N SER A 94 -2.27 3.43 -5.44
CA SER A 94 -0.82 3.62 -5.41
C SER A 94 -0.19 2.67 -4.37
N ILE A 95 -0.22 1.36 -4.65
CA ILE A 95 0.17 0.32 -3.69
C ILE A 95 1.67 0.33 -3.39
N ALA A 96 2.52 0.71 -4.35
CA ALA A 96 3.96 0.82 -4.13
C ALA A 96 4.30 1.98 -3.19
N ASP A 97 3.66 3.15 -3.37
CA ASP A 97 3.81 4.30 -2.49
C ASP A 97 3.33 3.97 -1.06
N LEU A 98 2.15 3.34 -0.94
CA LEU A 98 1.57 2.97 0.35
C LEU A 98 2.47 2.01 1.13
N HIS A 99 3.02 0.99 0.47
CA HIS A 99 3.93 0.04 1.13
C HIS A 99 5.26 0.68 1.50
N ALA A 100 5.82 1.53 0.64
CA ALA A 100 7.02 2.30 0.96
C ALA A 100 6.79 3.16 2.21
N GLY A 101 5.67 3.88 2.28
CA GLY A 101 5.30 4.66 3.47
C GLY A 101 5.17 3.82 4.74
N GLN A 102 4.57 2.62 4.65
CA GLN A 102 4.44 1.71 5.78
C GLN A 102 5.80 1.18 6.25
N PHE A 103 6.67 0.75 5.33
CA PHE A 103 8.02 0.30 5.68
C PHE A 103 8.88 1.45 6.25
N ALA A 104 8.73 2.67 5.72
CA ALA A 104 9.38 3.86 6.27
C ALA A 104 8.96 4.11 7.71
N LEU A 105 7.67 3.96 8.03
CA LEU A 105 7.17 4.08 9.40
C LEU A 105 7.78 3.01 10.32
N PHE A 106 7.76 1.72 9.91
CA PHE A 106 8.33 0.65 10.71
C PHE A 106 9.84 0.85 10.96
N ALA A 107 10.59 1.19 9.92
CA ALA A 107 12.02 1.44 10.03
C ALA A 107 12.31 2.66 10.93
N THR A 108 11.52 3.71 10.82
CA THR A 108 11.65 4.91 11.65
C THR A 108 11.38 4.58 13.13
N LEU A 109 10.34 3.81 13.44
CA LEU A 109 10.05 3.40 14.82
C LEU A 109 11.18 2.52 15.39
N ALA A 110 11.72 1.58 14.61
CA ALA A 110 12.84 0.76 15.02
C ALA A 110 14.11 1.60 15.24
N ALA A 111 14.36 2.59 14.39
CA ALA A 111 15.50 3.50 14.53
C ALA A 111 15.36 4.43 15.75
N LEU A 112 14.14 4.85 16.10
CA LEU A 112 13.88 5.61 17.33
C LEU A 112 14.16 4.76 18.58
N GLU A 113 13.72 3.52 18.60
CA GLU A 113 14.01 2.59 19.69
C GLU A 113 15.51 2.32 19.83
N TYR A 114 16.23 2.15 18.72
CA TYR A 114 17.70 2.06 18.73
C TYR A 114 18.35 3.33 19.29
N ARG A 115 17.89 4.49 18.82
CA ARG A 115 18.37 5.79 19.29
C ARG A 115 18.18 5.97 20.81
N ASP A 116 17.04 5.55 21.33
CA ASP A 116 16.74 5.72 22.75
C ASP A 116 17.65 4.85 23.63
N ARG A 117 18.10 3.71 23.13
CA ARG A 117 19.08 2.84 23.82
C ARG A 117 20.52 3.30 23.69
N THR A 118 20.90 3.83 22.52
CA THR A 118 22.30 4.08 22.18
C THR A 118 22.68 5.56 22.19
N GLY A 119 21.70 6.45 22.13
CA GLY A 119 21.90 7.87 21.91
C GLY A 119 22.19 8.25 20.46
N GLN A 120 22.26 7.29 19.53
CA GLN A 120 22.65 7.51 18.13
C GLN A 120 21.46 7.40 17.18
N GLY A 121 21.36 8.35 16.24
CA GLY A 121 20.44 8.28 15.12
C GLY A 121 20.90 7.28 14.05
N GLN A 122 20.09 7.12 13.02
CA GLN A 122 20.34 6.21 11.90
C GLN A 122 19.88 6.80 10.58
N VAL A 123 20.52 6.36 9.50
CA VAL A 123 20.05 6.58 8.13
C VAL A 123 19.23 5.36 7.68
N ILE A 124 18.05 5.62 7.15
CA ILE A 124 17.16 4.62 6.53
C ILE A 124 17.13 4.92 5.04
N ASP A 125 17.70 4.02 4.25
CA ASP A 125 17.56 4.01 2.79
C ASP A 125 16.43 3.06 2.41
N LEU A 126 15.32 3.61 1.93
CA LEU A 126 14.14 2.83 1.56
C LEU A 126 13.89 2.91 0.05
N ALA A 127 14.08 1.79 -0.63
CA ALA A 127 13.73 1.64 -2.02
C ALA A 127 12.25 1.25 -2.18
N MET A 128 11.49 2.02 -2.94
CA MET A 128 10.10 1.68 -3.30
C MET A 128 10.03 0.35 -4.05
N LEU A 129 11.03 0.03 -4.89
CA LEU A 129 11.10 -1.24 -5.61
C LEU A 129 11.17 -2.43 -4.64
N ASP A 130 11.98 -2.34 -3.60
CA ASP A 130 12.12 -3.41 -2.60
C ASP A 130 10.83 -3.59 -1.81
N ALA A 131 10.23 -2.48 -1.35
CA ALA A 131 8.96 -2.51 -0.64
C ALA A 131 7.82 -3.08 -1.50
N ALA A 132 7.76 -2.72 -2.79
CA ALA A 132 6.77 -3.24 -3.72
C ALA A 132 7.02 -4.72 -4.06
N SER A 133 8.30 -5.13 -4.22
CA SER A 133 8.66 -6.53 -4.43
C SER A 133 8.27 -7.41 -3.24
N TRP A 134 8.31 -6.88 -2.03
CA TRP A 134 7.83 -7.58 -0.84
C TRP A 134 6.35 -7.96 -0.93
N VAL A 135 5.53 -7.16 -1.62
CA VAL A 135 4.10 -7.48 -1.85
C VAL A 135 3.95 -8.77 -2.67
N THR A 136 4.81 -8.99 -3.66
CA THR A 136 4.72 -10.15 -4.56
C THR A 136 5.38 -11.42 -4.01
N ARG A 137 6.05 -11.35 -2.84
CA ARG A 137 6.84 -12.45 -2.25
C ARG A 137 6.10 -13.78 -2.12
N THR A 138 4.79 -13.75 -1.90
CA THR A 138 3.97 -14.96 -1.78
C THR A 138 3.85 -15.74 -3.08
N ARG A 139 4.22 -15.12 -4.21
CA ARG A 139 4.20 -15.73 -5.53
C ARG A 139 5.56 -16.18 -6.04
N TRP A 140 6.65 -15.81 -5.38
CA TRP A 140 8.01 -16.08 -5.87
C TRP A 140 8.35 -17.59 -6.01
N ASN A 141 7.78 -18.41 -5.14
CA ASN A 141 7.98 -19.86 -5.14
C ASN A 141 6.67 -20.63 -5.34
N SER A 142 5.61 -19.96 -5.81
CA SER A 142 4.36 -20.65 -6.12
C SER A 142 4.41 -21.27 -7.51
N ASP A 143 3.68 -22.36 -7.68
CA ASP A 143 3.50 -22.96 -9.00
C ASP A 143 2.75 -21.94 -9.91
N PRO A 144 3.36 -21.53 -11.05
CA PRO A 144 2.71 -20.61 -11.98
C PRO A 144 1.43 -21.19 -12.61
N ASN A 145 1.27 -22.53 -12.55
CA ASN A 145 0.08 -23.23 -13.03
C ASN A 145 -0.92 -23.54 -11.92
N ALA A 146 -0.66 -23.10 -10.68
CA ALA A 146 -1.64 -23.25 -9.59
C ALA A 146 -2.96 -22.61 -10.02
N GLY A 147 -4.04 -23.38 -9.90
CA GLY A 147 -5.38 -22.91 -10.27
C GLY A 147 -5.80 -21.67 -9.51
N GLN A 148 -6.70 -20.91 -10.08
CA GLN A 148 -7.27 -19.75 -9.39
C GLN A 148 -8.03 -20.22 -8.14
N GLU A 149 -7.75 -19.58 -7.01
CA GLU A 149 -8.47 -19.87 -5.76
C GLU A 149 -9.81 -19.13 -5.66
N PHE A 150 -10.01 -18.13 -6.51
CA PHE A 150 -11.18 -17.27 -6.48
C PHE A 150 -11.72 -17.04 -7.88
N ARG A 151 -13.04 -16.84 -7.95
CA ARG A 151 -13.73 -16.43 -9.17
C ARG A 151 -14.65 -15.23 -8.87
N VAL A 152 -14.81 -14.35 -9.85
CA VAL A 152 -15.74 -13.23 -9.77
C VAL A 152 -16.93 -13.52 -10.67
N LEU A 153 -18.14 -13.45 -10.10
CA LEU A 153 -19.41 -13.62 -10.81
C LEU A 153 -20.11 -12.27 -10.94
N ALA A 154 -20.59 -11.95 -12.14
CA ALA A 154 -21.40 -10.76 -12.37
C ALA A 154 -22.85 -11.02 -11.97
N CYS A 155 -23.44 -10.08 -11.21
CA CYS A 155 -24.83 -10.07 -10.77
C CYS A 155 -25.56 -8.84 -11.35
N LEU A 156 -26.86 -8.73 -11.08
CA LEU A 156 -27.68 -7.61 -11.57
C LEU A 156 -27.19 -6.23 -11.06
N ASP A 157 -26.62 -6.20 -9.87
CA ASP A 157 -26.21 -4.97 -9.16
C ASP A 157 -24.69 -4.88 -8.89
N GLY A 158 -23.87 -5.71 -9.56
CA GLY A 158 -22.43 -5.70 -9.40
C GLY A 158 -21.79 -7.08 -9.46
N HIS A 159 -20.84 -7.36 -8.56
CA HIS A 159 -20.06 -8.59 -8.59
C HIS A 159 -19.98 -9.27 -7.23
N VAL A 160 -19.83 -10.59 -7.24
CA VAL A 160 -19.58 -11.44 -6.08
C VAL A 160 -18.26 -12.18 -6.27
N LEU A 161 -17.36 -12.08 -5.30
CA LEU A 161 -16.15 -12.90 -5.21
C LEU A 161 -16.52 -14.24 -4.57
N VAL A 162 -16.09 -15.33 -5.19
CA VAL A 162 -16.37 -16.70 -4.73
C VAL A 162 -15.05 -17.43 -4.55
N ARG A 163 -14.86 -18.12 -3.41
CA ARG A 163 -13.72 -19.00 -3.21
C ARG A 163 -13.97 -20.34 -3.89
N ILE A 164 -13.09 -20.70 -4.83
CA ILE A 164 -13.22 -21.90 -5.66
C ILE A 164 -12.08 -22.91 -5.43
N GLY A 165 -11.10 -22.56 -4.62
CA GLY A 165 -9.90 -23.36 -4.34
C GLY A 165 -9.38 -23.15 -2.92
N GLY A 166 -8.18 -23.68 -2.66
CA GLY A 166 -7.48 -23.56 -1.38
C GLY A 166 -7.57 -24.81 -0.51
N ASP A 167 -8.69 -25.53 -0.50
CA ASP A 167 -8.80 -26.89 0.04
C ASP A 167 -9.65 -27.77 -0.90
N THR A 168 -9.46 -29.07 -0.79
CA THR A 168 -10.18 -30.05 -1.65
C THR A 168 -11.71 -30.01 -1.44
N SER A 169 -12.16 -29.67 -0.23
CA SER A 169 -13.59 -29.63 0.09
C SER A 169 -14.27 -28.40 -0.49
N ALA A 170 -13.62 -27.25 -0.49
CA ALA A 170 -14.13 -26.02 -1.11
C ALA A 170 -14.20 -26.16 -2.63
N ALA A 171 -13.15 -26.71 -3.25
CA ALA A 171 -13.12 -26.98 -4.69
C ALA A 171 -14.21 -27.95 -5.12
N ALA A 172 -14.45 -29.03 -4.37
CA ALA A 172 -15.51 -30.00 -4.68
C ALA A 172 -16.89 -29.34 -4.60
N ARG A 173 -17.19 -28.61 -3.53
CA ARG A 173 -18.48 -27.89 -3.38
C ARG A 173 -18.72 -26.89 -4.50
N TRP A 174 -17.66 -26.18 -4.93
CA TRP A 174 -17.77 -25.25 -6.05
C TRP A 174 -18.05 -25.98 -7.35
N ASN A 175 -17.29 -27.03 -7.70
CA ASN A 175 -17.46 -27.77 -8.95
C ASN A 175 -18.89 -28.34 -9.10
N ASP A 176 -19.46 -28.83 -7.99
CA ASP A 176 -20.83 -29.34 -7.97
C ASP A 176 -21.89 -28.23 -8.16
N ALA A 177 -21.56 -26.99 -7.74
CA ALA A 177 -22.50 -25.87 -7.75
C ALA A 177 -22.29 -24.90 -8.92
N GLU A 178 -21.14 -24.91 -9.61
CA GLU A 178 -20.69 -23.87 -10.53
C GLU A 178 -21.73 -23.47 -11.57
N ALA A 179 -22.25 -24.42 -12.31
CA ALA A 179 -23.19 -24.16 -13.40
C ALA A 179 -24.50 -23.49 -12.90
N GLY A 180 -25.04 -23.98 -11.78
CA GLY A 180 -26.23 -23.42 -11.16
C GLY A 180 -26.00 -22.02 -10.58
N MET A 181 -24.85 -21.81 -9.92
CA MET A 181 -24.54 -20.53 -9.32
C MET A 181 -24.17 -19.46 -10.37
N ALA A 182 -23.47 -19.84 -11.44
CA ALA A 182 -23.21 -18.94 -12.56
C ALA A 182 -24.49 -18.51 -13.31
N LEU A 183 -25.48 -19.40 -13.40
CA LEU A 183 -26.79 -19.07 -13.97
C LEU A 183 -27.58 -18.16 -13.02
N LEU A 184 -27.62 -18.48 -11.73
CA LEU A 184 -28.32 -17.71 -10.69
C LEU A 184 -27.75 -16.28 -10.62
N ALA A 185 -26.44 -16.11 -10.69
CA ALA A 185 -25.78 -14.82 -10.66
C ALA A 185 -26.35 -13.83 -11.70
N LYS A 186 -26.65 -14.31 -12.91
CA LYS A 186 -27.17 -13.47 -14.01
C LYS A 186 -28.57 -12.92 -13.76
N SER A 187 -29.30 -13.48 -12.82
CA SER A 187 -30.72 -13.16 -12.56
C SER A 187 -30.99 -12.69 -11.13
N THR A 188 -29.95 -12.49 -10.31
CA THR A 188 -30.10 -12.12 -8.91
C THR A 188 -29.16 -11.01 -8.50
N ASP A 189 -29.43 -10.36 -7.37
CA ASP A 189 -28.55 -9.40 -6.73
C ASP A 189 -27.41 -10.08 -5.96
N ARG A 190 -26.35 -9.29 -5.65
CA ARG A 190 -25.16 -9.77 -4.95
C ARG A 190 -25.47 -10.42 -3.61
N GLN A 191 -26.39 -9.82 -2.84
CA GLN A 191 -26.69 -10.29 -1.49
C GLN A 191 -27.43 -11.63 -1.50
N SER A 192 -28.33 -11.80 -2.44
CA SER A 192 -29.06 -13.07 -2.63
C SER A 192 -28.12 -14.17 -3.13
N LEU A 193 -27.20 -13.86 -4.03
CA LEU A 193 -26.20 -14.83 -4.48
C LEU A 193 -25.25 -15.24 -3.36
N VAL A 194 -24.76 -14.31 -2.55
CA VAL A 194 -23.89 -14.61 -1.39
C VAL A 194 -24.60 -15.58 -0.46
N ARG A 195 -25.86 -15.32 -0.09
CA ARG A 195 -26.64 -16.26 0.76
C ARG A 195 -26.78 -17.65 0.15
N ALA A 196 -27.10 -17.73 -1.13
CA ALA A 196 -27.26 -19.03 -1.83
C ALA A 196 -25.93 -19.82 -1.88
N LEU A 197 -24.78 -19.13 -1.94
CA LEU A 197 -23.45 -19.76 -1.87
C LEU A 197 -23.12 -20.21 -0.44
N GLU A 198 -23.38 -19.37 0.55
CA GLU A 198 -23.19 -19.69 1.97
C GLU A 198 -24.03 -20.90 2.42
N GLU A 199 -25.28 -21.02 1.96
CA GLU A 199 -26.13 -22.18 2.21
C GLU A 199 -25.54 -23.49 1.67
N LYS A 200 -24.69 -23.40 0.64
CA LYS A 200 -23.94 -24.54 0.11
C LYS A 200 -22.55 -24.71 0.76
N GLY A 201 -22.23 -23.91 1.77
CA GLY A 201 -20.92 -23.92 2.44
C GLY A 201 -19.79 -23.41 1.54
N ILE A 202 -20.09 -22.52 0.60
CA ILE A 202 -19.13 -21.88 -0.30
C ILE A 202 -18.90 -20.45 0.18
N ASP A 203 -17.65 -20.11 0.47
CA ASP A 203 -17.28 -18.76 0.91
C ASP A 203 -17.44 -17.76 -0.24
N ALA A 204 -18.20 -16.72 0.01
CA ALA A 204 -18.46 -15.66 -0.96
C ALA A 204 -18.55 -14.28 -0.31
N ALA A 205 -18.29 -13.24 -1.09
CA ALA A 205 -18.42 -11.87 -0.64
C ALA A 205 -18.88 -10.94 -1.78
N ALA A 206 -19.77 -10.02 -1.48
CA ALA A 206 -20.12 -8.96 -2.42
C ALA A 206 -18.93 -8.00 -2.61
N VAL A 207 -18.56 -7.74 -3.87
CA VAL A 207 -17.55 -6.73 -4.20
C VAL A 207 -18.19 -5.35 -4.04
N LYS A 208 -17.64 -4.54 -3.15
CA LYS A 208 -18.13 -3.20 -2.85
C LYS A 208 -17.33 -2.13 -3.58
N SER A 209 -17.99 -1.09 -4.04
CA SER A 209 -17.34 0.16 -4.41
C SER A 209 -16.86 0.93 -3.18
N VAL A 210 -15.95 1.90 -3.38
CA VAL A 210 -15.47 2.77 -2.29
C VAL A 210 -16.63 3.52 -1.63
N SER A 211 -17.59 4.00 -2.41
CA SER A 211 -18.78 4.69 -1.90
C SER A 211 -19.66 3.77 -1.03
N GLU A 212 -19.83 2.51 -1.42
CA GLU A 212 -20.54 1.52 -0.61
C GLU A 212 -19.80 1.19 0.69
N VAL A 213 -18.46 1.15 0.68
CA VAL A 213 -17.66 0.97 1.91
C VAL A 213 -17.84 2.15 2.86
N LEU A 214 -17.82 3.38 2.35
CA LEU A 214 -18.04 4.59 3.17
C LEU A 214 -19.45 4.66 3.76
N ALA A 215 -20.45 4.14 3.05
CA ALA A 215 -21.83 4.10 3.49
C ALA A 215 -22.16 2.89 4.40
N ASP A 216 -21.28 1.88 4.48
CA ASP A 216 -21.53 0.65 5.26
C ASP A 216 -21.60 0.96 6.75
N PRO A 217 -22.71 0.61 7.44
CA PRO A 217 -22.85 0.80 8.87
C PRO A 217 -21.68 0.19 9.68
N ARG A 218 -21.17 -0.97 9.29
CA ARG A 218 -20.04 -1.64 9.97
C ARG A 218 -18.76 -0.80 9.92
N THR A 219 -18.53 -0.09 8.82
CA THR A 219 -17.39 0.82 8.68
C THR A 219 -17.53 2.01 9.64
N ARG A 220 -18.76 2.54 9.77
CA ARG A 220 -19.08 3.65 10.68
C ARG A 220 -19.06 3.23 12.15
N GLU A 221 -19.63 2.08 12.49
CA GLU A 221 -19.63 1.52 13.85
C GLU A 221 -18.22 1.30 14.39
N ARG A 222 -17.27 0.91 13.55
CA ARG A 222 -15.85 0.81 13.92
C ARG A 222 -15.16 2.17 14.10
N GLY A 223 -15.81 3.28 13.74
CA GLY A 223 -15.28 4.62 13.88
C GLY A 223 -14.06 4.92 12.99
N ILE A 224 -13.82 4.10 11.95
CA ILE A 224 -12.69 4.31 11.04
C ILE A 224 -12.97 5.44 10.02
N VAL A 225 -14.24 5.79 9.80
CA VAL A 225 -14.65 6.94 8.99
C VAL A 225 -15.23 8.00 9.91
N PHE A 226 -14.72 9.21 9.81
CA PHE A 226 -15.24 10.37 10.51
C PHE A 226 -15.36 11.57 9.58
N GLU A 227 -16.25 12.49 9.92
CA GLU A 227 -16.45 13.74 9.19
C GLU A 227 -15.59 14.84 9.79
N ALA A 228 -14.93 15.61 8.94
CA ALA A 228 -14.20 16.80 9.33
C ALA A 228 -14.62 17.97 8.44
N GLU A 229 -14.85 19.12 9.08
CA GLU A 229 -15.18 20.36 8.40
C GLU A 229 -13.88 21.10 8.02
N ALA A 230 -13.73 21.44 6.76
CA ALA A 230 -12.64 22.28 6.27
C ALA A 230 -12.93 23.77 6.55
N ARG A 231 -11.91 24.63 6.44
CA ARG A 231 -12.03 26.08 6.70
C ARG A 231 -13.04 26.81 5.79
N ASP A 232 -13.35 26.24 4.65
CA ASP A 232 -14.32 26.76 3.67
C ASP A 232 -15.75 26.25 3.93
N GLY A 233 -15.97 25.48 5.00
CA GLY A 233 -17.26 24.88 5.36
C GLY A 233 -17.58 23.58 4.63
N SER A 234 -16.70 23.07 3.78
CA SER A 234 -16.87 21.76 3.15
C SER A 234 -16.66 20.63 4.16
N VAL A 235 -17.50 19.59 4.06
CA VAL A 235 -17.40 18.39 4.92
C VAL A 235 -16.70 17.26 4.16
N TRP A 236 -15.68 16.70 4.76
CA TRP A 236 -14.88 15.62 4.21
C TRP A 236 -15.01 14.36 5.06
N ASN A 237 -15.21 13.22 4.40
CA ASN A 237 -15.04 11.93 5.06
C ASN A 237 -13.54 11.59 5.12
N LEU A 238 -13.01 11.45 6.31
CA LEU A 238 -11.62 11.09 6.57
C LEU A 238 -11.55 9.70 7.19
N LEU A 239 -10.41 9.04 6.99
CA LEU A 239 -10.11 7.77 7.61
C LEU A 239 -9.24 7.99 8.86
N LYS A 240 -9.65 7.39 9.97
CA LYS A 240 -8.82 7.25 11.17
C LYS A 240 -7.70 6.24 10.91
N CYS A 241 -6.59 6.38 11.63
CA CYS A 241 -5.58 5.33 11.67
C CYS A 241 -6.25 4.00 12.12
N PRO A 242 -6.00 2.87 11.44
CA PRO A 242 -6.62 1.60 11.79
C PRO A 242 -6.06 0.96 13.07
N ILE A 243 -5.12 1.63 13.73
CA ILE A 243 -4.49 1.20 14.99
C ILE A 243 -5.12 2.00 16.12
N ASP A 244 -5.76 1.33 17.05
CA ASP A 244 -6.22 1.88 18.32
C ASP A 244 -5.18 1.53 19.41
N LEU A 245 -4.61 2.56 20.04
CA LEU A 245 -3.64 2.46 21.14
C LEU A 245 -4.24 2.97 22.43
#